data_c20e642122b0f4879fe73f606adf4dc5
#
_entry.id   c20e642122b0f4879fe73f606adf4dc5
#
_cell.length_a   1.000
_cell.length_b   1.000
_cell.length_c   1.000
_cell.angle_alpha   90.00
_cell.angle_beta   90.00
_cell.angle_gamma   90.00
#
_symmetry.space_group_name_H-M   'P 1'
#
loop_
_entity.id
_entity.type
_entity.pdbx_description
1 polymer ?
#
loop_
_entity_poly.entity_id
_entity_poly.type
_entity_poly.pdbx_seq_one_letter_code
_entity_poly.pdbx_strand_id
1 'polypeptide(L)'
;MLVAAIATVIVLAHLGAQQHRCTQEVTNFSILIDGTEGHNLIDEAAMHRWFKAHGVHPDGLTLDEVNLAELESVAMEHSAVSRANAYMTHAGYVEMNIVQREPIMRFKVDGYDHYVARDGHIFKAMGGYAAYVPVVTGNYKPLFTRDFAGSFDEFIEDSIASMHREIGHCEQLKYPIYRDKNKANSRLKSVRDSVIYKSWFMSEEKHAALVANLELFKEAFAKRKTEEIGKYDKQLASLEKRQERLYDNITAVNKRKGDFENLEKFVNYILRDSFWGAEITQVIISESRAGDMLIKLVPRSGGFVIDFGEVERIEDKFDALSRFYSSVLRSVGWDAYREISVRYDGQVVCREAIKRDGDNSDNNKS
;
A
#
# COMPACT_ATOMS: atom_id res chain seq x y z
N MET A 1 -10.22 14.75 -63.01
CA MET A 1 -11.68 14.90 -62.90
C MET A 1 -12.24 13.91 -61.87
N LEU A 2 -12.03 12.59 -62.01
CA LEU A 2 -12.58 11.57 -61.07
C LEU A 2 -12.11 11.75 -59.63
N VAL A 3 -10.80 11.99 -59.40
CA VAL A 3 -10.21 12.16 -58.04
C VAL A 3 -10.78 13.41 -57.34
N ALA A 4 -10.96 14.50 -58.10
CA ALA A 4 -11.56 15.73 -57.56
C ALA A 4 -13.04 15.52 -57.16
N ALA A 5 -13.80 14.77 -57.95
CA ALA A 5 -15.17 14.42 -57.63
C ALA A 5 -15.27 13.54 -56.37
N ILE A 6 -14.41 12.54 -56.22
CA ILE A 6 -14.35 11.68 -55.02
C ILE A 6 -13.96 12.52 -53.79
N ALA A 7 -12.95 13.37 -53.89
CA ALA A 7 -12.55 14.27 -52.80
C ALA A 7 -13.70 15.21 -52.37
N THR A 8 -14.45 15.77 -53.34
CA THR A 8 -15.60 16.61 -53.03
C THR A 8 -16.72 15.85 -52.31
N VAL A 9 -17.01 14.63 -52.76
CA VAL A 9 -18.02 13.77 -52.08
C VAL A 9 -17.59 13.43 -50.67
N ILE A 10 -16.32 13.11 -50.43
CA ILE A 10 -15.80 12.82 -49.08
C ILE A 10 -15.91 14.05 -48.18
N VAL A 11 -15.55 15.25 -48.68
CA VAL A 11 -15.66 16.51 -47.94
C VAL A 11 -17.12 16.82 -47.61
N LEU A 12 -18.03 16.70 -48.59
CA LEU A 12 -19.46 16.95 -48.35
C LEU A 12 -20.06 15.92 -47.37
N ALA A 13 -19.68 14.65 -47.46
CA ALA A 13 -20.10 13.63 -46.52
C ALA A 13 -19.57 13.92 -45.11
N HIS A 14 -18.33 14.38 -44.99
CA HIS A 14 -17.73 14.75 -43.70
C HIS A 14 -18.43 15.99 -43.10
N LEU A 15 -18.68 17.02 -43.87
CA LEU A 15 -19.41 18.21 -43.42
C LEU A 15 -20.85 17.88 -43.03
N GLY A 16 -21.54 17.02 -43.80
CA GLY A 16 -22.88 16.54 -43.44
C GLY A 16 -22.90 15.73 -42.16
N ALA A 17 -21.90 14.87 -41.94
CA ALA A 17 -21.77 14.11 -40.72
C ALA A 17 -21.48 15.00 -39.51
N GLN A 18 -20.65 16.04 -39.65
CA GLN A 18 -20.41 17.02 -38.59
C GLN A 18 -21.68 17.81 -38.24
N GLN A 19 -22.39 18.30 -39.25
CA GLN A 19 -23.63 19.08 -39.06
C GLN A 19 -24.70 18.24 -38.37
N HIS A 20 -24.76 16.93 -38.64
CA HIS A 20 -25.67 15.99 -37.96
C HIS A 20 -25.30 15.85 -36.48
N ARG A 21 -24.03 15.73 -36.15
CA ARG A 21 -23.58 15.64 -34.75
C ARG A 21 -23.87 16.90 -33.95
N CYS A 22 -23.68 18.09 -34.51
CA CYS A 22 -23.95 19.37 -33.85
C CYS A 22 -25.45 19.63 -33.58
N THR A 23 -26.35 18.92 -34.24
CA THR A 23 -27.79 19.13 -34.10
C THR A 23 -28.54 17.99 -33.42
N GLN A 24 -27.90 16.85 -33.29
CA GLN A 24 -28.52 15.68 -32.68
C GLN A 24 -28.16 15.65 -31.16
N GLU A 25 -29.20 15.75 -30.35
CA GLU A 25 -29.08 15.54 -28.91
C GLU A 25 -28.85 14.06 -28.55
N VAL A 26 -28.21 13.81 -27.41
CA VAL A 26 -28.08 12.48 -26.86
C VAL A 26 -29.47 11.94 -26.51
N THR A 27 -29.84 10.85 -27.15
CA THR A 27 -31.18 10.25 -27.00
C THR A 27 -31.24 9.32 -25.79
N ASN A 28 -30.14 8.67 -25.49
CA ASN A 28 -30.05 7.74 -24.35
C ASN A 28 -28.60 7.59 -23.90
N PHE A 29 -28.41 7.50 -22.59
CA PHE A 29 -27.14 7.13 -21.97
C PHE A 29 -27.33 5.84 -21.15
N SER A 30 -26.73 4.75 -21.59
CA SER A 30 -26.79 3.45 -20.92
C SER A 30 -25.43 3.07 -20.34
N ILE A 31 -25.45 2.51 -19.15
CA ILE A 31 -24.26 2.06 -18.44
C ILE A 31 -24.37 0.56 -18.22
N LEU A 32 -23.44 -0.19 -18.83
CA LEU A 32 -23.31 -1.62 -18.62
C LEU A 32 -22.19 -1.85 -17.62
N ILE A 33 -22.52 -2.48 -16.49
CA ILE A 33 -21.56 -2.79 -15.44
C ILE A 33 -21.26 -4.29 -15.52
N ASP A 34 -20.03 -4.61 -15.90
CA ASP A 34 -19.51 -5.98 -15.88
C ASP A 34 -18.91 -6.24 -14.49
N GLY A 35 -19.45 -7.24 -13.82
CA GLY A 35 -19.05 -7.62 -12.47
C GLY A 35 -19.18 -9.12 -12.26
N THR A 36 -18.34 -9.65 -11.38
CA THR A 36 -18.41 -11.03 -10.96
C THR A 36 -19.69 -11.26 -10.15
N GLU A 37 -20.40 -12.35 -10.44
CA GLU A 37 -21.62 -12.72 -9.71
C GLU A 37 -21.39 -12.67 -8.18
N GLY A 38 -22.24 -11.92 -7.47
CA GLY A 38 -22.19 -11.77 -6.01
C GLY A 38 -21.35 -10.59 -5.49
N HIS A 39 -20.73 -9.76 -6.35
CA HIS A 39 -19.89 -8.64 -5.95
C HIS A 39 -20.33 -7.32 -6.60
N ASN A 40 -21.57 -6.91 -6.40
CA ASN A 40 -22.02 -5.61 -6.91
C ASN A 40 -21.56 -4.49 -5.97
N LEU A 41 -20.44 -3.83 -6.32
CA LEU A 41 -19.92 -2.67 -5.58
C LEU A 41 -20.54 -1.35 -6.03
N ILE A 42 -21.04 -1.30 -7.25
CA ILE A 42 -21.67 -0.15 -7.89
C ILE A 42 -22.87 -0.61 -8.69
N ASP A 43 -23.87 0.26 -8.82
CA ASP A 43 -25.01 0.06 -9.70
C ASP A 43 -25.09 1.19 -10.74
N GLU A 44 -25.90 0.99 -11.77
CA GLU A 44 -26.12 1.96 -12.84
C GLU A 44 -26.60 3.30 -12.28
N ALA A 45 -27.54 3.30 -11.34
CA ALA A 45 -28.09 4.51 -10.75
C ALA A 45 -27.04 5.29 -9.93
N ALA A 46 -26.09 4.60 -9.26
CA ALA A 46 -24.97 5.22 -8.58
C ALA A 46 -24.03 5.89 -9.56
N MET A 47 -23.73 5.25 -10.70
CA MET A 47 -22.87 5.82 -11.73
C MET A 47 -23.52 7.02 -12.42
N HIS A 48 -24.82 6.99 -12.70
CA HIS A 48 -25.54 8.17 -13.20
C HIS A 48 -25.44 9.35 -12.22
N ARG A 49 -25.59 9.10 -10.90
CA ARG A 49 -25.41 10.15 -9.87
C ARG A 49 -23.98 10.66 -9.84
N TRP A 50 -22.98 9.77 -10.02
CA TRP A 50 -21.57 10.11 -10.05
C TRP A 50 -21.27 11.06 -11.20
N PHE A 51 -21.70 10.75 -12.42
CA PHE A 51 -21.50 11.61 -13.58
C PHE A 51 -22.19 12.97 -13.46
N LYS A 52 -23.41 12.99 -12.89
CA LYS A 52 -24.13 14.25 -12.61
C LYS A 52 -23.39 15.11 -11.59
N ALA A 53 -22.86 14.50 -10.54
CA ALA A 53 -22.09 15.21 -9.51
C ALA A 53 -20.79 15.83 -10.06
N HIS A 54 -20.18 15.21 -11.07
CA HIS A 54 -18.97 15.71 -11.72
C HIS A 54 -19.25 16.59 -12.96
N GLY A 55 -20.51 16.81 -13.30
CA GLY A 55 -20.91 17.70 -14.40
C GLY A 55 -20.62 17.18 -15.81
N VAL A 56 -20.38 15.87 -15.95
CA VAL A 56 -20.04 15.23 -17.24
C VAL A 56 -21.15 14.32 -17.79
N HIS A 57 -22.33 14.34 -17.16
CA HIS A 57 -23.44 13.52 -17.59
C HIS A 57 -23.93 13.97 -18.96
N PRO A 58 -24.09 13.07 -19.96
CA PRO A 58 -24.40 13.44 -21.33
C PRO A 58 -25.83 13.89 -21.62
N ASP A 59 -26.77 13.77 -20.64
CA ASP A 59 -28.16 14.18 -20.81
C ASP A 59 -28.28 15.67 -21.17
N GLY A 60 -28.98 15.96 -22.27
CA GLY A 60 -29.25 17.33 -22.73
C GLY A 60 -28.09 17.96 -23.51
N LEU A 61 -27.01 17.21 -23.77
CA LEU A 61 -25.91 17.64 -24.65
C LEU A 61 -26.15 17.16 -26.08
N THR A 62 -25.58 17.88 -27.05
CA THR A 62 -25.48 17.36 -28.41
C THR A 62 -24.32 16.38 -28.54
N LEU A 63 -24.37 15.51 -29.56
CA LEU A 63 -23.32 14.50 -29.76
C LEU A 63 -21.91 15.09 -29.92
N ASP A 64 -21.82 16.34 -30.39
CA ASP A 64 -20.55 17.05 -30.56
C ASP A 64 -19.99 17.60 -29.22
N GLU A 65 -20.88 17.86 -28.26
CA GLU A 65 -20.50 18.35 -26.91
C GLU A 65 -20.06 17.22 -25.96
N VAL A 66 -20.41 15.95 -26.28
CA VAL A 66 -20.04 14.83 -25.43
C VAL A 66 -18.57 14.49 -25.56
N ASN A 67 -17.83 14.68 -24.49
CA ASN A 67 -16.43 14.28 -24.38
C ASN A 67 -16.31 12.86 -23.79
N LEU A 68 -16.23 11.84 -24.66
CA LEU A 68 -16.12 10.45 -24.24
C LEU A 68 -14.89 10.17 -23.37
N ALA A 69 -13.75 10.80 -23.69
CA ALA A 69 -12.50 10.61 -22.93
C ALA A 69 -12.61 11.20 -21.51
N GLU A 70 -13.30 12.31 -21.34
CA GLU A 70 -13.57 12.90 -20.04
C GLU A 70 -14.56 12.04 -19.24
N LEU A 71 -15.57 11.50 -19.90
CA LEU A 71 -16.53 10.58 -19.30
C LEU A 71 -15.85 9.30 -18.79
N GLU A 72 -14.94 8.71 -19.58
CA GLU A 72 -14.09 7.57 -19.17
C GLU A 72 -13.17 7.94 -17.99
N SER A 73 -12.52 9.11 -18.05
CA SER A 73 -11.63 9.57 -16.99
C SER A 73 -12.38 9.73 -15.67
N VAL A 74 -13.54 10.37 -15.67
CA VAL A 74 -14.37 10.55 -14.47
C VAL A 74 -14.92 9.23 -13.96
N ALA A 75 -15.23 8.27 -14.85
CA ALA A 75 -15.59 6.92 -14.42
C ALA A 75 -14.44 6.23 -13.67
N MET A 76 -13.21 6.38 -14.18
CA MET A 76 -12.00 5.80 -13.58
C MET A 76 -11.60 6.44 -12.25
N GLU A 77 -12.06 7.66 -11.95
CA GLU A 77 -11.89 8.28 -10.63
C GLU A 77 -12.71 7.59 -9.54
N HIS A 78 -13.77 6.86 -9.93
CA HIS A 78 -14.53 6.07 -8.97
C HIS A 78 -13.72 4.84 -8.55
N SER A 79 -13.38 4.76 -7.27
CA SER A 79 -12.41 3.80 -6.72
C SER A 79 -12.75 2.31 -6.95
N ALA A 80 -14.04 1.98 -7.14
CA ALA A 80 -14.49 0.62 -7.46
C ALA A 80 -14.47 0.29 -8.96
N VAL A 81 -14.09 1.23 -9.84
CA VAL A 81 -13.97 1.01 -11.28
C VAL A 81 -12.56 0.59 -11.63
N SER A 82 -12.42 -0.53 -12.31
CA SER A 82 -11.15 -1.04 -12.84
C SER A 82 -10.89 -0.57 -14.27
N ARG A 83 -11.95 -0.49 -15.07
CA ARG A 83 -11.89 -0.03 -16.47
C ARG A 83 -13.21 0.59 -16.87
N ALA A 84 -13.14 1.64 -17.68
CA ALA A 84 -14.29 2.25 -18.32
C ALA A 84 -14.01 2.48 -19.79
N ASN A 85 -14.98 2.17 -20.66
CA ASN A 85 -14.92 2.47 -22.08
C ASN A 85 -16.26 3.07 -22.49
N ALA A 86 -16.22 4.25 -23.08
CA ALA A 86 -17.40 4.94 -23.62
C ALA A 86 -17.37 4.94 -25.13
N TYR A 87 -18.51 4.72 -25.74
CA TYR A 87 -18.67 4.84 -27.20
C TYR A 87 -20.02 5.43 -27.54
N MET A 88 -20.07 6.00 -28.73
CA MET A 88 -21.24 6.69 -29.23
C MET A 88 -21.69 6.03 -30.52
N THR A 89 -22.99 5.76 -30.61
CA THR A 89 -23.61 5.22 -31.83
C THR A 89 -24.12 6.30 -32.75
N HIS A 90 -24.28 5.98 -34.02
CA HIS A 90 -24.86 6.91 -34.99
C HIS A 90 -26.31 7.29 -34.72
N ALA A 91 -27.00 6.53 -33.89
CA ALA A 91 -28.38 6.79 -33.49
C ALA A 91 -28.53 7.77 -32.32
N GLY A 92 -27.43 8.34 -31.83
CA GLY A 92 -27.43 9.27 -30.68
C GLY A 92 -27.43 8.61 -29.35
N TYR A 93 -27.06 7.32 -29.26
CA TYR A 93 -26.89 6.64 -27.99
C TYR A 93 -25.44 6.75 -27.54
N VAL A 94 -25.25 7.11 -26.26
CA VAL A 94 -23.98 7.01 -25.57
C VAL A 94 -24.04 5.77 -24.69
N GLU A 95 -23.08 4.87 -24.87
CA GLU A 95 -22.98 3.63 -24.08
C GLU A 95 -21.66 3.61 -23.35
N MET A 96 -21.68 3.23 -22.08
CA MET A 96 -20.49 3.08 -21.25
C MET A 96 -20.43 1.67 -20.68
N ASN A 97 -19.31 0.99 -20.96
CA ASN A 97 -18.99 -0.28 -20.36
C ASN A 97 -18.03 -0.06 -19.19
N ILE A 98 -18.45 -0.41 -18.00
CA ILE A 98 -17.69 -0.32 -16.77
C ILE A 98 -17.35 -1.72 -16.29
N VAL A 99 -16.06 -1.99 -16.07
CA VAL A 99 -15.60 -3.18 -15.37
C VAL A 99 -15.32 -2.78 -13.93
N GLN A 100 -16.05 -3.34 -12.98
CA GLN A 100 -15.79 -3.11 -11.57
C GLN A 100 -14.61 -3.94 -11.07
N ARG A 101 -13.94 -3.45 -10.01
CA ARG A 101 -12.86 -4.17 -9.35
C ARG A 101 -13.42 -5.39 -8.63
N GLU A 102 -12.64 -6.46 -8.58
CA GLU A 102 -12.97 -7.68 -7.86
C GLU A 102 -12.30 -7.66 -6.48
N PRO A 103 -13.03 -7.39 -5.39
CA PRO A 103 -12.47 -7.46 -4.04
C PRO A 103 -12.09 -8.90 -3.69
N ILE A 104 -10.96 -9.07 -3.00
CA ILE A 104 -10.53 -10.36 -2.47
C ILE A 104 -10.60 -10.40 -0.94
N MET A 105 -10.47 -9.27 -0.27
CA MET A 105 -10.60 -9.15 1.19
C MET A 105 -11.03 -7.75 1.60
N ARG A 106 -11.56 -7.66 2.83
CA ARG A 106 -11.93 -6.39 3.46
C ARG A 106 -11.17 -6.20 4.76
N PHE A 107 -10.34 -5.18 4.85
CA PHE A 107 -9.72 -4.78 6.10
C PHE A 107 -10.71 -4.04 6.98
N LYS A 108 -10.91 -4.55 8.21
CA LYS A 108 -11.71 -3.88 9.24
C LYS A 108 -10.93 -3.88 10.55
N VAL A 109 -9.96 -2.99 10.65
CA VAL A 109 -8.97 -2.94 11.73
C VAL A 109 -8.74 -1.49 12.12
N ASP A 110 -8.84 -1.17 13.41
CA ASP A 110 -8.46 0.13 14.00
C ASP A 110 -8.93 1.37 13.20
N GLY A 111 -10.22 1.36 12.79
CA GLY A 111 -10.84 2.43 12.02
C GLY A 111 -10.52 2.42 10.52
N TYR A 112 -9.78 1.43 10.03
CA TYR A 112 -9.70 1.12 8.61
C TYR A 112 -10.93 0.32 8.20
N ASP A 113 -11.53 0.68 7.07
CA ASP A 113 -12.60 -0.08 6.41
C ASP A 113 -12.38 0.02 4.89
N HIS A 114 -11.55 -0.90 4.37
CA HIS A 114 -11.06 -0.87 3.00
C HIS A 114 -11.18 -2.23 2.36
N TYR A 115 -11.51 -2.25 1.08
CA TYR A 115 -11.36 -3.41 0.24
C TYR A 115 -9.97 -3.43 -0.40
N VAL A 116 -9.45 -4.63 -0.58
CA VAL A 116 -8.30 -4.91 -1.45
C VAL A 116 -8.83 -5.70 -2.63
N ALA A 117 -8.62 -5.18 -3.82
CA ALA A 117 -9.02 -5.83 -5.05
C ALA A 117 -7.91 -6.77 -5.56
N ARG A 118 -8.29 -7.69 -6.44
CA ARG A 118 -7.39 -8.68 -7.07
C ARG A 118 -6.23 -8.05 -7.86
N ASP A 119 -6.42 -6.83 -8.35
CA ASP A 119 -5.40 -6.05 -9.06
C ASP A 119 -4.48 -5.25 -8.10
N GLY A 120 -4.54 -5.48 -6.79
CA GLY A 120 -3.74 -4.78 -5.78
C GLY A 120 -4.22 -3.36 -5.48
N HIS A 121 -5.38 -2.96 -6.01
CA HIS A 121 -5.96 -1.66 -5.71
C HIS A 121 -6.69 -1.68 -4.38
N ILE A 122 -6.44 -0.69 -3.54
CA ILE A 122 -7.08 -0.52 -2.23
C ILE A 122 -8.07 0.64 -2.31
N PHE A 123 -9.26 0.46 -1.76
CA PHE A 123 -10.27 1.51 -1.71
C PHE A 123 -11.17 1.37 -0.49
N LYS A 124 -11.76 2.49 -0.06
CA LYS A 124 -12.68 2.50 1.09
C LYS A 124 -13.94 1.68 0.80
N ALA A 125 -14.41 0.96 1.82
CA ALA A 125 -15.72 0.34 1.76
C ALA A 125 -16.81 1.41 1.72
N MET A 126 -17.65 1.36 0.70
CA MET A 126 -18.78 2.28 0.53
C MET A 126 -20.02 1.74 1.23
N GLY A 127 -20.81 2.65 1.83
CA GLY A 127 -22.08 2.28 2.45
C GLY A 127 -23.12 1.81 1.41
N GLY A 128 -23.87 0.75 1.74
CA GLY A 128 -24.93 0.22 0.90
C GLY A 128 -24.57 -1.03 0.10
N TYR A 129 -23.30 -1.31 -0.11
CA TYR A 129 -22.84 -2.49 -0.84
C TYR A 129 -21.77 -3.25 -0.05
N ALA A 130 -21.85 -4.57 -0.06
CA ALA A 130 -20.87 -5.42 0.60
C ALA A 130 -20.44 -6.56 -0.35
N ALA A 131 -19.16 -6.65 -0.64
CA ALA A 131 -18.60 -7.82 -1.30
C ALA A 131 -18.52 -9.00 -0.33
N TYR A 132 -18.80 -10.17 -0.85
CA TYR A 132 -18.74 -11.42 -0.11
C TYR A 132 -17.30 -11.95 -0.10
N VAL A 133 -16.47 -11.40 0.78
CA VAL A 133 -15.05 -11.70 0.90
C VAL A 133 -14.64 -11.83 2.37
N PRO A 134 -13.58 -12.56 2.70
CA PRO A 134 -13.09 -12.65 4.08
C PRO A 134 -12.77 -11.28 4.67
N VAL A 135 -13.21 -11.06 5.92
CA VAL A 135 -12.93 -9.82 6.65
C VAL A 135 -11.64 -10.00 7.45
N VAL A 136 -10.64 -9.18 7.15
CA VAL A 136 -9.36 -9.15 7.88
C VAL A 136 -9.50 -8.25 9.10
N THR A 137 -9.19 -8.82 10.28
CA THR A 137 -9.27 -8.14 11.58
C THR A 137 -8.04 -8.45 12.43
N GLY A 138 -8.02 -7.97 13.67
CA GLY A 138 -6.96 -8.27 14.64
C GLY A 138 -5.95 -7.14 14.81
N ASN A 139 -4.73 -7.46 15.19
CA ASN A 139 -3.68 -6.47 15.45
C ASN A 139 -2.77 -6.34 14.20
N TYR A 140 -3.31 -5.78 13.14
CA TYR A 140 -2.57 -5.48 11.92
C TYR A 140 -2.64 -3.98 11.63
N LYS A 141 -1.49 -3.36 11.43
CA LYS A 141 -1.42 -1.94 11.07
C LYS A 141 -1.11 -1.80 9.59
N PRO A 142 -2.08 -1.45 8.74
CA PRO A 142 -1.84 -1.24 7.31
C PRO A 142 -0.73 -0.22 7.04
N LEU A 143 0.01 -0.39 5.94
CA LEU A 143 1.04 0.57 5.51
C LEU A 143 0.44 1.86 4.94
N PHE A 144 -0.78 1.78 4.42
CA PHE A 144 -1.51 2.92 3.85
C PHE A 144 -2.31 3.71 4.90
N THR A 145 -2.73 4.92 4.55
CA THR A 145 -3.54 5.78 5.44
C THR A 145 -5.01 5.41 5.37
N ARG A 146 -5.80 5.88 6.36
CA ARG A 146 -7.27 5.64 6.39
C ARG A 146 -8.04 6.27 5.23
N ASP A 147 -7.44 7.22 4.53
CA ASP A 147 -8.04 7.89 3.37
C ASP A 147 -7.45 7.42 2.05
N PHE A 148 -6.61 6.40 2.09
CA PHE A 148 -5.94 5.90 0.91
C PHE A 148 -6.91 5.22 -0.05
N ALA A 149 -6.77 5.53 -1.33
CA ALA A 149 -7.33 4.80 -2.45
C ALA A 149 -6.30 4.83 -3.59
N GLY A 150 -5.95 3.67 -4.12
CA GLY A 150 -4.95 3.57 -5.17
C GLY A 150 -4.27 2.20 -5.22
N SER A 151 -3.28 2.06 -6.09
CA SER A 151 -2.43 0.88 -6.19
C SER A 151 -1.52 0.78 -4.97
N PHE A 152 -1.54 -0.37 -4.30
CA PHE A 152 -0.68 -0.60 -3.14
C PHE A 152 0.81 -0.62 -3.53
N ASP A 153 1.14 -1.25 -4.65
CA ASP A 153 2.52 -1.35 -5.11
C ASP A 153 3.09 0.02 -5.47
N GLU A 154 2.36 0.83 -6.23
CA GLU A 154 2.77 2.20 -6.57
C GLU A 154 2.99 3.04 -5.30
N PHE A 155 2.09 2.96 -4.33
CA PHE A 155 2.22 3.67 -3.06
C PHE A 155 3.51 3.28 -2.30
N ILE A 156 3.82 1.98 -2.25
CA ILE A 156 5.03 1.50 -1.57
C ILE A 156 6.29 1.90 -2.34
N GLU A 157 6.29 1.79 -3.67
CA GLU A 157 7.41 2.21 -4.52
C GLU A 157 7.71 3.69 -4.38
N ASP A 158 6.68 4.54 -4.41
CA ASP A 158 6.81 5.99 -4.21
C ASP A 158 7.32 6.34 -2.82
N SER A 159 6.84 5.63 -1.78
CA SER A 159 7.29 5.81 -0.41
C SER A 159 8.78 5.48 -0.27
N ILE A 160 9.23 4.34 -0.81
CA ILE A 160 10.64 3.91 -0.79
C ILE A 160 11.50 4.87 -1.62
N ALA A 161 11.03 5.26 -2.81
CA ALA A 161 11.73 6.21 -3.68
C ALA A 161 11.91 7.58 -2.99
N SER A 162 10.91 8.02 -2.22
CA SER A 162 11.00 9.24 -1.40
C SER A 162 12.09 9.14 -0.34
N MET A 163 12.15 8.01 0.39
CA MET A 163 13.20 7.78 1.39
C MET A 163 14.59 7.72 0.74
N HIS A 164 14.75 7.09 -0.43
CA HIS A 164 16.01 7.08 -1.17
C HIS A 164 16.44 8.48 -1.62
N ARG A 165 15.49 9.32 -2.08
CA ARG A 165 15.80 10.74 -2.41
C ARG A 165 16.29 11.49 -1.18
N GLU A 166 15.69 11.26 -0.01
CA GLU A 166 16.14 11.89 1.24
C GLU A 166 17.52 11.41 1.67
N ILE A 167 17.85 10.12 1.51
CA ILE A 167 19.20 9.57 1.74
C ILE A 167 20.20 10.26 0.82
N GLY A 168 19.89 10.38 -0.47
CA GLY A 168 20.72 11.10 -1.43
C GLY A 168 20.94 12.58 -1.07
N HIS A 169 19.90 13.24 -0.57
CA HIS A 169 20.04 14.62 -0.06
C HIS A 169 20.96 14.70 1.16
N CYS A 170 20.89 13.75 2.09
CA CYS A 170 21.81 13.69 3.22
C CYS A 170 23.27 13.54 2.74
N GLU A 171 23.54 12.71 1.71
CA GLU A 171 24.87 12.58 1.11
C GLU A 171 25.36 13.92 0.52
N GLN A 172 24.50 14.62 -0.21
CA GLN A 172 24.88 15.93 -0.77
C GLN A 172 25.22 16.94 0.33
N LEU A 173 24.50 16.92 1.46
CA LEU A 173 24.77 17.80 2.60
C LEU A 173 26.09 17.46 3.34
N LYS A 174 26.54 16.21 3.34
CA LYS A 174 27.81 15.79 3.94
C LYS A 174 29.02 16.34 3.18
N TYR A 175 28.93 16.47 1.86
CA TYR A 175 30.08 16.87 1.03
C TYR A 175 30.70 18.20 1.42
N PRO A 176 29.96 19.33 1.55
CA PRO A 176 30.53 20.60 2.00
C PRO A 176 31.09 20.52 3.41
N ILE A 177 30.47 19.74 4.32
CA ILE A 177 30.96 19.57 5.70
C ILE A 177 32.30 18.84 5.70
N TYR A 178 32.46 17.75 4.93
CA TYR A 178 33.74 17.05 4.79
C TYR A 178 34.81 17.95 4.21
N ARG A 179 34.49 18.72 3.16
CA ARG A 179 35.42 19.68 2.55
C ARG A 179 35.93 20.70 3.57
N ASP A 180 35.02 21.29 4.35
CA ASP A 180 35.36 22.34 5.30
C ASP A 180 36.10 21.77 6.54
N LYS A 181 35.75 20.57 7.00
CA LYS A 181 36.49 19.79 8.00
C LYS A 181 37.89 19.47 7.54
N ASN A 182 38.08 18.99 6.30
CA ASN A 182 39.41 18.71 5.75
C ASN A 182 40.27 19.97 5.63
N LYS A 183 39.66 21.11 5.25
CA LYS A 183 40.34 22.40 5.20
C LYS A 183 40.77 22.87 6.59
N ALA A 184 39.90 22.67 7.62
CA ALA A 184 40.25 22.99 9.01
C ALA A 184 41.38 22.10 9.52
N ASN A 185 41.36 20.79 9.24
CA ASN A 185 42.42 19.86 9.59
C ASN A 185 43.76 20.21 8.90
N SER A 186 43.73 20.56 7.61
CA SER A 186 44.93 20.96 6.87
C SER A 186 45.56 22.21 7.44
N ARG A 187 44.73 23.21 7.82
CA ARG A 187 45.22 24.44 8.50
C ARG A 187 45.79 24.14 9.87
N LEU A 188 45.16 23.28 10.65
CA LEU A 188 45.64 22.85 11.94
C LEU A 188 47.02 22.19 11.82
N LYS A 189 47.16 21.29 10.86
CA LYS A 189 48.43 20.63 10.56
C LYS A 189 49.51 21.64 10.17
N SER A 190 49.21 22.55 9.23
CA SER A 190 50.18 23.58 8.75
C SER A 190 50.66 24.47 9.89
N VAL A 191 49.80 24.89 10.80
CA VAL A 191 50.20 25.73 11.95
C VAL A 191 51.00 24.91 12.96
N ARG A 192 50.63 23.68 13.25
CA ARG A 192 51.37 22.78 14.15
C ARG A 192 52.80 22.53 13.67
N ASP A 193 52.95 22.32 12.36
CA ASP A 193 54.24 21.99 11.74
C ASP A 193 55.09 23.23 11.46
N SER A 194 54.61 24.44 11.74
CA SER A 194 55.37 25.68 11.59
C SER A 194 56.53 25.77 12.59
N VAL A 195 57.70 26.21 12.14
CA VAL A 195 58.91 26.35 12.95
C VAL A 195 59.56 27.69 12.66
N ILE A 196 60.11 28.35 13.72
CA ILE A 196 60.92 29.54 13.59
C ILE A 196 62.40 29.13 13.60
N TYR A 197 63.09 29.39 12.49
CA TYR A 197 64.53 29.16 12.39
C TYR A 197 65.34 30.36 12.89
N LYS A 198 66.35 30.12 13.70
CA LYS A 198 67.30 31.18 14.17
C LYS A 198 68.05 31.74 13.01
N SER A 199 68.02 33.05 12.80
CA SER A 199 68.91 33.74 11.86
C SER A 199 70.22 34.05 12.51
N TRP A 200 71.33 34.10 11.75
CA TRP A 200 72.69 34.27 12.24
C TRP A 200 72.89 35.60 13.01
N PHE A 201 72.12 36.64 12.75
CA PHE A 201 72.18 37.92 13.42
C PHE A 201 71.09 38.10 14.56
N MET A 202 70.43 37.03 14.91
CA MET A 202 69.41 37.07 15.98
C MET A 202 69.99 36.58 17.30
N SER A 203 69.78 37.38 18.39
CA SER A 203 70.18 36.98 19.76
C SER A 203 69.35 35.74 20.24
N GLU A 204 69.93 34.93 21.15
CA GLU A 204 69.30 33.75 21.75
C GLU A 204 68.01 34.14 22.45
N GLU A 205 67.99 35.20 23.22
CA GLU A 205 66.82 35.68 23.96
C GLU A 205 65.66 36.06 23.05
N LYS A 206 65.96 36.73 21.92
CA LYS A 206 64.92 37.11 20.94
C LYS A 206 64.39 35.87 20.19
N HIS A 207 65.23 34.91 19.86
CA HIS A 207 64.79 33.64 19.25
C HIS A 207 63.93 32.87 20.22
N ALA A 208 64.32 32.71 21.50
CA ALA A 208 63.53 32.02 22.54
C ALA A 208 62.16 32.66 22.76
N ALA A 209 62.12 34.02 22.79
CA ALA A 209 60.85 34.75 22.94
C ALA A 209 59.88 34.53 21.74
N LEU A 210 60.41 34.48 20.50
CA LEU A 210 59.60 34.19 19.31
C LEU A 210 59.09 32.75 19.28
N VAL A 211 59.90 31.77 19.67
CA VAL A 211 59.50 30.39 19.79
C VAL A 211 58.40 30.22 20.86
N ALA A 212 58.57 30.85 22.06
CA ALA A 212 57.56 30.81 23.11
C ALA A 212 56.21 31.40 22.64
N ASN A 213 56.26 32.54 21.94
CA ASN A 213 55.02 33.16 21.38
C ASN A 213 54.38 32.29 20.31
N LEU A 214 55.19 31.60 19.48
CA LEU A 214 54.67 30.67 18.49
C LEU A 214 53.98 29.49 19.17
N GLU A 215 54.51 28.92 20.24
CA GLU A 215 53.89 27.81 20.94
C GLU A 215 52.54 28.21 21.57
N LEU A 216 52.49 29.35 22.22
CA LEU A 216 51.22 29.91 22.74
C LEU A 216 50.18 30.12 21.63
N PHE A 217 50.63 30.63 20.47
CA PHE A 217 49.75 30.77 19.30
C PHE A 217 49.23 29.41 18.79
N LYS A 218 50.12 28.42 18.69
CA LYS A 218 49.77 27.06 18.26
C LYS A 218 48.74 26.44 19.17
N GLU A 219 48.89 26.54 20.49
CA GLU A 219 47.95 26.03 21.47
C GLU A 219 46.57 26.67 21.34
N ALA A 220 46.51 28.01 21.30
CA ALA A 220 45.28 28.74 21.13
C ALA A 220 44.58 28.42 19.80
N PHE A 221 45.36 28.34 18.72
CA PHE A 221 44.86 27.99 17.40
C PHE A 221 44.35 26.54 17.35
N ALA A 222 45.09 25.59 17.93
CA ALA A 222 44.71 24.19 18.01
C ALA A 222 43.39 24.01 18.76
N LYS A 223 43.23 24.64 19.94
CA LYS A 223 42.00 24.61 20.71
C LYS A 223 40.81 25.08 19.89
N ARG A 224 40.90 26.24 19.27
CA ARG A 224 39.82 26.83 18.43
C ARG A 224 39.49 25.94 17.24
N LYS A 225 40.49 25.35 16.56
CA LYS A 225 40.25 24.49 15.40
C LYS A 225 39.72 23.12 15.77
N THR A 226 40.10 22.57 16.91
CA THR A 226 39.53 21.33 17.44
C THR A 226 38.03 21.51 17.78
N GLU A 227 37.67 22.66 18.38
CA GLU A 227 36.27 22.98 18.61
C GLU A 227 35.44 23.11 17.32
N GLU A 228 36.04 23.74 16.27
CA GLU A 228 35.43 23.87 14.94
C GLU A 228 35.24 22.50 14.28
N ILE A 229 36.26 21.65 14.30
CA ILE A 229 36.18 20.28 13.78
C ILE A 229 35.16 19.47 14.51
N GLY A 230 35.08 19.58 15.84
CA GLY A 230 34.07 18.92 16.66
C GLY A 230 32.60 19.33 16.31
N LYS A 231 32.39 20.55 15.80
CA LYS A 231 31.07 20.95 15.27
C LYS A 231 30.74 20.22 13.97
N TYR A 232 31.72 20.10 13.05
CA TYR A 232 31.54 19.34 11.81
C TYR A 232 31.27 17.85 12.10
N ASP A 233 31.97 17.26 13.07
CA ASP A 233 31.74 15.85 13.46
C ASP A 233 30.32 15.64 14.00
N LYS A 234 29.81 16.55 14.80
CA LYS A 234 28.41 16.48 15.29
C LYS A 234 27.40 16.59 14.16
N GLN A 235 27.66 17.47 13.18
CA GLN A 235 26.76 17.60 12.01
C GLN A 235 26.79 16.33 11.16
N LEU A 236 27.95 15.77 10.87
CA LEU A 236 28.10 14.51 10.13
C LEU A 236 27.38 13.36 10.85
N ALA A 237 27.61 13.19 12.15
CA ALA A 237 26.96 12.16 12.95
C ALA A 237 25.41 12.29 12.96
N SER A 238 24.90 13.53 12.93
CA SER A 238 23.46 13.75 12.84
C SER A 238 22.86 13.31 11.50
N LEU A 239 23.59 13.56 10.39
CA LEU A 239 23.18 13.13 9.05
C LEU A 239 23.29 11.62 8.88
N GLU A 240 24.35 11.00 9.41
CA GLU A 240 24.53 9.55 9.42
C GLU A 240 23.40 8.85 10.19
N LYS A 241 23.06 9.34 11.37
CA LYS A 241 21.95 8.81 12.14
C LYS A 241 20.60 8.97 11.44
N ARG A 242 20.42 10.05 10.66
CA ARG A 242 19.20 10.25 9.84
C ARG A 242 19.15 9.21 8.72
N GLN A 243 20.25 8.96 8.03
CA GLN A 243 20.33 7.94 6.97
C GLN A 243 20.08 6.53 7.53
N GLU A 244 20.70 6.18 8.66
CA GLU A 244 20.47 4.90 9.34
C GLU A 244 19.00 4.65 9.60
N ARG A 245 18.28 5.65 10.17
CA ARG A 245 16.83 5.55 10.39
C ARG A 245 16.04 5.37 9.08
N LEU A 246 16.46 6.02 8.00
CA LEU A 246 15.79 5.86 6.70
C LEU A 246 15.98 4.45 6.14
N TYR A 247 17.19 3.88 6.27
CA TYR A 247 17.43 2.48 5.89
C TYR A 247 16.65 1.50 6.75
N ASP A 248 16.56 1.73 8.06
CA ASP A 248 15.74 0.93 8.95
C ASP A 248 14.25 1.01 8.57
N ASN A 249 13.76 2.19 8.23
CA ASN A 249 12.39 2.39 7.77
C ASN A 249 12.13 1.66 6.44
N ILE A 250 13.05 1.72 5.47
CA ILE A 250 12.94 0.99 4.21
C ILE A 250 12.87 -0.51 4.47
N THR A 251 13.72 -1.02 5.36
CA THR A 251 13.72 -2.44 5.74
C THR A 251 12.40 -2.85 6.39
N ALA A 252 11.86 -2.03 7.29
CA ALA A 252 10.58 -2.27 7.93
C ALA A 252 9.41 -2.22 6.93
N VAL A 253 9.42 -1.28 5.99
CA VAL A 253 8.40 -1.19 4.92
C VAL A 253 8.46 -2.42 4.04
N ASN A 254 9.64 -2.86 3.61
CA ASN A 254 9.81 -4.05 2.77
C ASN A 254 9.33 -5.33 3.48
N LYS A 255 9.64 -5.50 4.78
CA LYS A 255 9.12 -6.63 5.55
C LYS A 255 7.59 -6.62 5.55
N ARG A 256 6.97 -5.49 5.86
CA ARG A 256 5.50 -5.37 5.93
C ARG A 256 4.83 -5.47 4.56
N LYS A 257 5.51 -5.05 3.47
CA LYS A 257 5.07 -5.33 2.10
C LYS A 257 5.02 -6.84 1.87
N GLY A 258 6.08 -7.56 2.23
CA GLY A 258 6.11 -9.02 2.12
C GLY A 258 5.01 -9.71 2.94
N ASP A 259 4.73 -9.23 4.15
CA ASP A 259 3.62 -9.74 4.98
C ASP A 259 2.27 -9.51 4.30
N PHE A 260 2.05 -8.35 3.69
CA PHE A 260 0.83 -8.05 2.94
C PHE A 260 0.68 -8.95 1.71
N GLU A 261 1.73 -9.11 0.91
CA GLU A 261 1.74 -10.00 -0.25
C GLU A 261 1.47 -11.47 0.13
N ASN A 262 2.02 -11.91 1.27
CA ASN A 262 1.76 -13.26 1.80
C ASN A 262 0.30 -13.42 2.24
N LEU A 263 -0.27 -12.40 2.89
CA LEU A 263 -1.69 -12.38 3.23
C LEU A 263 -2.57 -12.43 1.97
N GLU A 264 -2.22 -11.67 0.94
CA GLU A 264 -2.92 -11.64 -0.33
C GLU A 264 -2.89 -13.01 -1.04
N LYS A 265 -1.72 -13.64 -1.10
CA LYS A 265 -1.56 -15.01 -1.61
C LYS A 265 -2.39 -16.02 -0.82
N PHE A 266 -2.40 -15.89 0.50
CA PHE A 266 -3.17 -16.75 1.39
C PHE A 266 -4.68 -16.61 1.16
N VAL A 267 -5.20 -15.39 1.10
CA VAL A 267 -6.62 -15.14 0.83
C VAL A 267 -7.01 -15.62 -0.58
N ASN A 268 -6.17 -15.37 -1.57
CA ASN A 268 -6.39 -15.88 -2.93
C ASN A 268 -6.42 -17.41 -2.97
N TYR A 269 -5.61 -18.09 -2.15
CA TYR A 269 -5.68 -19.55 -2.04
C TYR A 269 -7.04 -20.00 -1.49
N ILE A 270 -7.53 -19.35 -0.42
CA ILE A 270 -8.86 -19.62 0.15
C ILE A 270 -9.96 -19.44 -0.90
N LEU A 271 -9.92 -18.32 -1.64
CA LEU A 271 -10.97 -17.98 -2.61
C LEU A 271 -10.99 -18.85 -3.88
N ARG A 272 -9.87 -19.51 -4.20
CA ARG A 272 -9.80 -20.45 -5.33
C ARG A 272 -10.57 -21.74 -5.07
N ASP A 273 -10.71 -22.14 -3.81
CA ASP A 273 -11.48 -23.29 -3.40
C ASP A 273 -12.89 -22.87 -3.04
N SER A 274 -13.90 -23.41 -3.71
CA SER A 274 -15.31 -23.03 -3.53
C SER A 274 -15.83 -23.34 -2.12
N PHE A 275 -15.30 -24.40 -1.46
CA PHE A 275 -15.67 -24.74 -0.10
C PHE A 275 -15.02 -23.75 0.89
N TRP A 276 -13.69 -23.57 0.81
CA TRP A 276 -12.99 -22.68 1.75
C TRP A 276 -13.35 -21.21 1.56
N GLY A 277 -13.60 -20.78 0.31
CA GLY A 277 -14.07 -19.43 -0.01
C GLY A 277 -15.46 -19.13 0.60
N ALA A 278 -16.33 -20.13 0.68
CA ALA A 278 -17.64 -20.00 1.33
C ALA A 278 -17.56 -20.18 2.86
N GLU A 279 -16.60 -20.96 3.34
CA GLU A 279 -16.48 -21.34 4.75
C GLU A 279 -15.75 -20.30 5.59
N ILE A 280 -14.67 -19.69 5.07
CA ILE A 280 -13.86 -18.72 5.84
C ILE A 280 -14.47 -17.32 5.72
N THR A 281 -15.03 -16.83 6.83
CA THR A 281 -15.67 -15.51 6.88
C THR A 281 -14.75 -14.41 7.40
N GLN A 282 -13.74 -14.78 8.21
CA GLN A 282 -12.84 -13.81 8.83
C GLN A 282 -11.43 -14.38 8.97
N VAL A 283 -10.46 -13.50 8.74
CA VAL A 283 -9.03 -13.75 8.95
C VAL A 283 -8.57 -12.82 10.07
N ILE A 284 -8.16 -13.38 11.19
CA ILE A 284 -7.67 -12.62 12.35
C ILE A 284 -6.15 -12.64 12.31
N ILE A 285 -5.54 -11.47 12.24
CA ILE A 285 -4.09 -11.31 12.23
C ILE A 285 -3.59 -10.91 13.61
N SER A 286 -2.49 -11.54 14.02
CA SER A 286 -1.72 -11.18 15.20
C SER A 286 -0.22 -11.28 14.89
N GLU A 287 0.62 -10.69 15.73
CA GLU A 287 2.07 -10.80 15.61
C GLU A 287 2.62 -11.74 16.67
N SER A 288 3.61 -12.55 16.28
CA SER A 288 4.42 -13.33 17.21
C SER A 288 5.34 -12.40 18.03
N ARG A 289 6.00 -12.94 19.08
CA ARG A 289 7.04 -12.20 19.81
C ARG A 289 8.26 -11.84 18.94
N ALA A 290 8.47 -12.59 17.86
CA ALA A 290 9.53 -12.33 16.88
C ALA A 290 9.09 -11.32 15.79
N GLY A 291 7.82 -10.89 15.79
CA GLY A 291 7.25 -9.96 14.82
C GLY A 291 6.80 -10.65 13.52
N ASP A 292 6.54 -11.98 13.57
CA ASP A 292 6.01 -12.70 12.42
C ASP A 292 4.49 -12.66 12.43
N MET A 293 3.88 -12.64 11.24
CA MET A 293 2.44 -12.62 11.07
C MET A 293 1.84 -14.00 11.39
N LEU A 294 0.91 -14.04 12.33
CA LEU A 294 0.15 -15.21 12.70
C LEU A 294 -1.31 -15.04 12.31
N ILE A 295 -1.89 -16.08 11.74
CA ILE A 295 -3.26 -16.09 11.24
C ILE A 295 -4.12 -17.06 12.06
N LYS A 296 -5.33 -16.58 12.38
CA LYS A 296 -6.46 -17.41 12.81
C LYS A 296 -7.62 -17.20 11.85
N LEU A 297 -8.39 -18.26 11.60
CA LEU A 297 -9.54 -18.24 10.70
C LEU A 297 -10.82 -18.46 11.50
N VAL A 298 -11.87 -17.74 11.11
CA VAL A 298 -13.21 -17.94 11.64
C VAL A 298 -14.06 -18.58 10.55
N PRO A 299 -14.44 -19.84 10.72
CA PRO A 299 -15.31 -20.52 9.79
C PRO A 299 -16.78 -20.09 9.98
N ARG A 300 -17.61 -20.40 8.99
CA ARG A 300 -19.04 -20.18 9.03
C ARG A 300 -19.79 -21.28 9.77
N SER A 301 -19.33 -22.52 9.62
CA SER A 301 -20.04 -23.72 10.02
C SER A 301 -19.97 -24.07 11.51
N GLY A 302 -19.15 -23.36 12.32
CA GLY A 302 -19.01 -23.69 13.74
C GLY A 302 -18.56 -22.51 14.60
N GLY A 303 -18.73 -22.66 15.93
CA GLY A 303 -18.33 -21.67 16.94
C GLY A 303 -16.83 -21.72 17.31
N PHE A 304 -15.99 -22.39 16.53
CA PHE A 304 -14.57 -22.54 16.81
C PHE A 304 -13.70 -21.57 15.97
N VAL A 305 -12.48 -21.41 16.40
CA VAL A 305 -11.46 -20.67 15.65
C VAL A 305 -10.39 -21.64 15.18
N ILE A 306 -9.93 -21.50 13.94
CA ILE A 306 -8.84 -22.27 13.40
C ILE A 306 -7.53 -21.50 13.61
N ASP A 307 -6.61 -22.01 14.43
CA ASP A 307 -5.26 -21.47 14.59
C ASP A 307 -4.37 -22.00 13.46
N PHE A 308 -4.22 -21.18 12.42
CA PHE A 308 -3.43 -21.53 11.25
C PHE A 308 -1.93 -21.32 11.48
N GLY A 309 -1.56 -20.34 12.35
CA GLY A 309 -0.19 -19.96 12.60
C GLY A 309 0.41 -19.11 11.47
N GLU A 310 1.66 -19.32 11.12
CA GLU A 310 2.35 -18.62 10.03
C GLU A 310 1.83 -19.02 8.66
N VAL A 311 1.97 -18.10 7.68
CA VAL A 311 1.55 -18.30 6.27
C VAL A 311 2.60 -19.14 5.54
N GLU A 312 2.72 -20.37 5.92
CA GLU A 312 3.59 -21.37 5.33
C GLU A 312 2.85 -22.71 5.19
N ARG A 313 3.30 -23.57 4.25
CA ARG A 313 2.70 -24.90 4.00
C ARG A 313 1.17 -24.83 3.88
N ILE A 314 0.67 -23.85 3.13
CA ILE A 314 -0.76 -23.54 3.03
C ILE A 314 -1.55 -24.75 2.59
N GLU A 315 -1.09 -25.45 1.54
CA GLU A 315 -1.73 -26.64 0.98
C GLU A 315 -1.83 -27.78 2.00
N ASP A 316 -0.72 -28.13 2.66
CA ASP A 316 -0.69 -29.21 3.65
C ASP A 316 -1.64 -28.95 4.82
N LYS A 317 -1.69 -27.69 5.29
CA LYS A 317 -2.57 -27.28 6.40
C LYS A 317 -4.05 -27.34 6.00
N PHE A 318 -4.42 -26.88 4.81
CA PHE A 318 -5.79 -26.99 4.31
C PHE A 318 -6.19 -28.43 4.01
N ASP A 319 -5.27 -29.28 3.54
CA ASP A 319 -5.51 -30.71 3.37
C ASP A 319 -5.76 -31.40 4.72
N ALA A 320 -4.98 -31.06 5.76
CA ALA A 320 -5.21 -31.56 7.10
C ALA A 320 -6.58 -31.12 7.64
N LEU A 321 -6.96 -29.85 7.45
CA LEU A 321 -8.28 -29.32 7.80
C LEU A 321 -9.40 -30.05 7.06
N SER A 322 -9.27 -30.27 5.75
CA SER A 322 -10.27 -30.96 4.93
C SER A 322 -10.52 -32.38 5.41
N ARG A 323 -9.43 -33.12 5.74
CA ARG A 323 -9.54 -34.44 6.36
C ARG A 323 -10.21 -34.38 7.75
N PHE A 324 -9.87 -33.39 8.55
CA PHE A 324 -10.45 -33.18 9.88
C PHE A 324 -11.95 -32.86 9.81
N TYR A 325 -12.36 -31.98 8.90
CA TYR A 325 -13.75 -31.61 8.65
C TYR A 325 -14.59 -32.84 8.24
N SER A 326 -14.08 -33.63 7.29
CA SER A 326 -14.79 -34.77 6.73
C SER A 326 -14.87 -35.97 7.67
N SER A 327 -13.84 -36.22 8.47
CA SER A 327 -13.75 -37.43 9.31
C SER A 327 -14.11 -37.17 10.77
N VAL A 328 -13.65 -36.07 11.38
CA VAL A 328 -13.82 -35.83 12.83
C VAL A 328 -15.04 -34.96 13.09
N LEU A 329 -15.12 -33.73 12.54
CA LEU A 329 -16.22 -32.82 12.84
C LEU A 329 -17.57 -33.38 12.42
N ARG A 330 -17.61 -34.15 11.33
CA ARG A 330 -18.83 -34.81 10.89
C ARG A 330 -19.34 -35.87 11.87
N SER A 331 -18.42 -36.48 12.66
CA SER A 331 -18.81 -37.52 13.63
C SER A 331 -19.08 -36.97 15.03
N VAL A 332 -18.33 -35.94 15.50
CA VAL A 332 -18.43 -35.41 16.87
C VAL A 332 -19.30 -34.16 16.96
N GLY A 333 -19.60 -33.50 15.83
CA GLY A 333 -20.37 -32.25 15.76
C GLY A 333 -19.50 -31.00 15.71
N TRP A 334 -20.07 -29.93 15.18
CA TRP A 334 -19.41 -28.65 14.91
C TRP A 334 -19.10 -27.82 16.17
N ASP A 335 -19.80 -28.11 17.26
CA ASP A 335 -19.66 -27.41 18.55
C ASP A 335 -18.77 -28.15 19.56
N ALA A 336 -18.15 -29.27 19.13
CA ALA A 336 -17.29 -30.08 20.01
C ALA A 336 -16.00 -29.36 20.42
N TYR A 337 -15.52 -28.44 19.61
CA TYR A 337 -14.27 -27.74 19.82
C TYR A 337 -14.46 -26.23 19.83
N ARG A 338 -13.61 -25.52 20.57
CA ARG A 338 -13.49 -24.06 20.56
C ARG A 338 -12.32 -23.55 19.72
N GLU A 339 -11.29 -24.40 19.53
CA GLU A 339 -10.10 -24.08 18.74
C GLU A 339 -9.55 -25.35 18.10
N ILE A 340 -9.20 -25.24 16.82
CA ILE A 340 -8.57 -26.28 16.01
C ILE A 340 -7.29 -25.69 15.47
N SER A 341 -6.13 -26.23 15.87
CA SER A 341 -4.82 -25.74 15.44
C SER A 341 -4.19 -26.69 14.42
N VAL A 342 -3.81 -26.15 13.26
CA VAL A 342 -3.01 -26.81 12.21
C VAL A 342 -1.61 -26.20 12.12
N ARG A 343 -1.20 -25.48 13.15
CA ARG A 343 0.08 -24.78 13.22
C ARG A 343 1.28 -25.74 13.15
N TYR A 344 1.13 -26.92 13.71
CA TYR A 344 2.21 -27.90 13.85
C TYR A 344 2.19 -28.90 12.69
N ASP A 345 3.39 -29.29 12.25
CA ASP A 345 3.53 -30.19 11.13
C ASP A 345 2.90 -31.57 11.39
N GLY A 346 2.11 -32.05 10.44
CA GLY A 346 1.45 -33.37 10.50
C GLY A 346 0.45 -33.57 11.63
N GLN A 347 0.08 -32.54 12.39
CA GLN A 347 -0.78 -32.63 13.57
C GLN A 347 -1.95 -31.63 13.51
N VAL A 348 -3.11 -32.10 13.92
CA VAL A 348 -4.27 -31.25 14.21
C VAL A 348 -4.52 -31.31 15.72
N VAL A 349 -4.32 -30.20 16.40
CA VAL A 349 -4.47 -30.10 17.86
C VAL A 349 -5.79 -29.38 18.16
N CYS A 350 -6.64 -30.00 18.97
CA CYS A 350 -7.96 -29.44 19.28
C CYS A 350 -8.07 -29.08 20.75
N ARG A 351 -8.80 -27.99 21.03
CA ARG A 351 -9.25 -27.63 22.38
C ARG A 351 -10.75 -27.80 22.45
N GLU A 352 -11.24 -28.64 23.37
CA GLU A 352 -12.66 -28.88 23.55
C GLU A 352 -13.41 -27.62 23.97
N ALA A 353 -14.65 -27.52 23.56
CA ALA A 353 -15.58 -26.51 24.05
C ALA A 353 -15.90 -26.78 25.54
N ILE A 354 -15.89 -25.74 26.36
CA ILE A 354 -16.29 -25.86 27.75
C ILE A 354 -17.80 -26.10 27.76
N LYS A 355 -18.23 -27.32 28.12
CA LYS A 355 -19.64 -27.57 28.41
C LYS A 355 -20.04 -26.68 29.59
N ARG A 356 -20.97 -25.75 29.38
CA ARG A 356 -21.61 -25.07 30.50
C ARG A 356 -22.48 -26.11 31.21
N ASP A 357 -22.07 -26.52 32.44
CA ASP A 357 -22.90 -27.28 33.38
C ASP A 357 -24.12 -26.39 33.72
N GLY A 358 -25.21 -26.54 33.02
CA GLY A 358 -26.39 -25.66 33.20
C GLY A 358 -27.68 -26.12 32.55
N ASP A 359 -27.75 -27.34 31.98
CA ASP A 359 -29.00 -27.84 31.39
C ASP A 359 -29.41 -29.23 31.93
N ASN A 360 -29.24 -29.39 33.24
CA ASN A 360 -29.76 -30.55 33.96
C ASN A 360 -30.73 -30.11 35.06
N SER A 361 -31.77 -29.36 34.70
CA SER A 361 -32.93 -29.18 35.54
C SER A 361 -34.18 -29.29 34.67
N ASP A 362 -34.70 -30.51 34.59
CA ASP A 362 -36.13 -30.81 34.53
C ASP A 362 -36.37 -32.21 33.92
N ASN A 363 -35.98 -33.23 34.64
CA ASN A 363 -36.68 -34.51 34.50
C ASN A 363 -36.66 -35.26 35.87
N ASN A 364 -37.37 -34.67 36.84
CA ASN A 364 -37.83 -35.45 37.96
C ASN A 364 -39.06 -34.79 38.61
N LYS A 365 -40.23 -35.04 38.05
CA LYS A 365 -41.50 -35.05 38.78
C LYS A 365 -42.49 -35.97 38.11
N SER A 366 -42.72 -37.07 38.73
CA SER A 366 -43.95 -37.85 38.85
C SER A 366 -44.50 -38.47 37.60
#